data_418dfc14682ffc15658682da5924061e
#
_entry.id   418dfc14682ffc15658682da5924061e
#
_cell.length_a   1.000
_cell.length_b   1.000
_cell.length_c   1.000
_cell.angle_alpha   90.00
_cell.angle_beta   90.00
_cell.angle_gamma   90.00
#
_symmetry.space_group_name_H-M   'P 1'
#
loop_
_entity.id
_entity.type
_entity.pdbx_description
1 polymer ?
#
loop_
_entity_poly.entity_id
_entity_poly.type
_entity_poly.pdbx_seq_one_letter_code
_entity_poly.pdbx_strand_id
1 'polypeptide(L)'
;MHGAGNDFMVVRWPKGVDLPDGETVRDWSDRRRGVGFDQLLILEEAEQPGLAAFYRIFNSDGSEVEQCGNGVRCIARYLEGDVEGTTMTLGSPVGAVEVRLLSGGEVTVNLGEPLYAPEALPFQVNTESDRYLLELNNERVEFGAVSMGNPHAVIQVNSVETAPVGILGPALRSHPSFPEEVNVGFMEVRDSAKVRLRVVERGVGETRACGTGAAAAVAIGRLWGLLGDCVQVELTGGTLQVQWLGPGHSLWLSGPATKVFEGRIEL
;
A
#
# COMPACT_ATOMS: atom_id res chain seq x y z
N MET A 1 4.55 14.77 5.90
CA MET A 1 5.54 13.69 5.65
C MET A 1 5.28 13.08 4.29
N HIS A 2 6.20 12.28 3.76
CA HIS A 2 5.91 11.46 2.58
C HIS A 2 6.65 10.13 2.63
N GLY A 3 6.08 9.10 1.94
CA GLY A 3 6.73 7.83 1.67
C GLY A 3 6.65 7.52 0.18
N ALA A 4 7.80 7.49 -0.51
CA ALA A 4 7.87 7.26 -1.96
C ALA A 4 6.96 8.20 -2.79
N GLY A 5 6.86 9.47 -2.41
CA GLY A 5 6.09 10.50 -3.13
C GLY A 5 4.58 10.55 -2.83
N ASN A 6 4.06 9.64 -2.01
CA ASN A 6 2.73 9.73 -1.43
C ASN A 6 2.82 10.58 -0.15
N ASP A 7 2.10 11.69 -0.07
CA ASP A 7 2.25 12.66 1.01
C ASP A 7 1.12 12.58 2.05
N PHE A 8 1.51 12.80 3.31
CA PHE A 8 0.69 12.60 4.47
C PHE A 8 0.71 13.78 5.41
N MET A 9 -0.46 14.15 5.93
CA MET A 9 -0.60 14.92 7.14
C MET A 9 -0.69 13.93 8.32
N VAL A 10 0.26 13.96 9.25
CA VAL A 10 0.28 13.09 10.44
C VAL A 10 -0.07 13.94 11.65
N VAL A 11 -1.13 13.59 12.37
CA VAL A 11 -1.66 14.38 13.50
C VAL A 11 -1.82 13.50 14.73
N ARG A 12 -1.28 13.95 15.88
CA ARG A 12 -1.64 13.39 17.18
C ARG A 12 -3.00 13.94 17.58
N TRP A 13 -3.97 13.03 17.75
CA TRP A 13 -5.33 13.43 18.06
C TRP A 13 -5.53 13.55 19.58
N PRO A 14 -6.12 14.67 20.06
CA PRO A 14 -6.36 14.83 21.48
C PRO A 14 -7.43 13.85 21.98
N LYS A 15 -7.21 13.25 23.14
CA LYS A 15 -8.16 12.32 23.75
C LYS A 15 -9.47 13.03 24.08
N GLY A 16 -10.58 12.42 23.71
CA GLY A 16 -11.92 12.93 23.98
C GLY A 16 -12.42 14.04 23.04
N VAL A 17 -11.66 14.29 21.96
CA VAL A 17 -12.10 15.14 20.84
C VAL A 17 -12.63 14.24 19.74
N ASP A 18 -13.81 14.57 19.20
CA ASP A 18 -14.40 13.84 18.09
C ASP A 18 -13.48 13.88 16.86
N LEU A 19 -13.44 12.80 16.10
CA LEU A 19 -12.67 12.75 14.85
C LEU A 19 -13.20 13.78 13.83
N PRO A 20 -12.35 14.31 12.95
CA PRO A 20 -12.79 15.24 11.93
C PRO A 20 -13.79 14.56 11.00
N ASP A 21 -14.83 15.26 10.63
CA ASP A 21 -15.76 14.79 9.61
C ASP A 21 -15.14 14.86 8.21
N GLY A 22 -15.80 14.23 7.24
CA GLY A 22 -15.28 14.18 5.88
C GLY A 22 -15.19 15.56 5.20
N GLU A 23 -15.96 16.57 5.62
CA GLU A 23 -15.88 17.94 5.12
C GLU A 23 -14.59 18.61 5.60
N THR A 24 -14.30 18.51 6.88
CA THR A 24 -13.05 19.01 7.49
C THR A 24 -11.82 18.38 6.84
N VAL A 25 -11.82 17.05 6.61
CA VAL A 25 -10.71 16.36 5.96
C VAL A 25 -10.50 16.87 4.52
N ARG A 26 -11.59 17.07 3.76
CA ARG A 26 -11.51 17.65 2.40
C ARG A 26 -10.93 19.06 2.42
N ASP A 27 -11.36 19.92 3.33
CA ASP A 27 -10.86 21.29 3.45
C ASP A 27 -9.36 21.31 3.80
N TRP A 28 -8.93 20.47 4.71
CA TRP A 28 -7.50 20.36 5.06
C TRP A 28 -6.66 19.80 3.90
N SER A 29 -7.24 18.90 3.09
CA SER A 29 -6.55 18.27 1.96
C SER A 29 -6.41 19.21 0.74
N ASP A 30 -7.16 20.29 0.68
CA ASP A 30 -7.07 21.26 -0.43
C ASP A 30 -5.66 21.87 -0.49
N ARG A 31 -4.93 21.60 -1.57
CA ARG A 31 -3.52 22.02 -1.75
C ARG A 31 -3.34 23.53 -1.93
N ARG A 32 -4.42 24.31 -2.03
CA ARG A 32 -4.40 25.77 -2.23
C ARG A 32 -4.95 26.53 -1.03
N ARG A 33 -5.86 25.94 -0.26
CA ARG A 33 -6.56 26.60 0.84
C ARG A 33 -6.32 25.92 2.19
N GLY A 34 -5.97 24.61 2.15
CA GLY A 34 -5.64 23.81 3.31
C GLY A 34 -4.14 23.52 3.43
N VAL A 35 -3.81 22.46 4.14
CA VAL A 35 -2.45 21.94 4.28
C VAL A 35 -2.01 21.24 3.00
N GLY A 36 -2.92 20.50 2.36
CA GLY A 36 -2.68 19.72 1.17
C GLY A 36 -1.97 18.39 1.50
N PHE A 37 -2.63 17.28 1.17
CA PHE A 37 -2.10 15.92 1.34
C PHE A 37 -2.89 14.93 0.49
N ASP A 38 -2.32 13.75 0.26
CA ASP A 38 -3.03 12.61 -0.31
C ASP A 38 -3.88 11.89 0.76
N GLN A 39 -3.34 11.75 1.98
CA GLN A 39 -4.03 11.11 3.09
C GLN A 39 -3.71 11.78 4.43
N LEU A 40 -4.70 11.77 5.33
CA LEU A 40 -4.57 12.16 6.73
C LEU A 40 -4.35 10.91 7.58
N LEU A 41 -3.33 10.93 8.42
CA LEU A 41 -3.01 9.90 9.40
C LEU A 41 -3.27 10.45 10.80
N ILE A 42 -4.30 9.95 11.46
CA ILE A 42 -4.64 10.32 12.84
C ILE A 42 -4.03 9.31 13.79
N LEU A 43 -3.27 9.80 14.77
CA LEU A 43 -2.67 9.01 15.84
C LEU A 43 -3.45 9.25 17.13
N GLU A 44 -4.03 8.19 17.66
CA GLU A 44 -4.70 8.15 18.95
C GLU A 44 -3.83 7.44 19.99
N GLU A 45 -4.05 7.73 21.27
CA GLU A 45 -3.41 6.99 22.36
C GLU A 45 -3.85 5.52 22.33
N ALA A 46 -2.90 4.60 22.38
CA ALA A 46 -3.21 3.18 22.38
C ALA A 46 -3.82 2.77 23.73
N GLU A 47 -5.00 2.16 23.71
CA GLU A 47 -5.63 1.63 24.91
C GLU A 47 -5.15 0.21 25.26
N GLN A 48 -4.63 -0.52 24.26
CA GLN A 48 -4.14 -1.89 24.43
C GLN A 48 -2.66 -1.89 24.81
N PRO A 49 -2.25 -2.65 25.85
CA PRO A 49 -0.85 -2.79 26.21
C PRO A 49 -0.03 -3.37 25.05
N GLY A 50 1.16 -2.83 24.84
CA GLY A 50 2.09 -3.28 23.80
C GLY A 50 1.93 -2.59 22.44
N LEU A 51 0.90 -1.78 22.23
CA LEU A 51 0.79 -0.91 21.07
C LEU A 51 1.47 0.43 21.34
N ALA A 52 2.27 0.90 20.39
CA ALA A 52 2.92 2.21 20.45
C ALA A 52 1.93 3.36 20.18
N ALA A 53 0.95 3.14 19.33
CA ALA A 53 -0.15 4.05 19.03
C ALA A 53 -1.29 3.27 18.35
N PHE A 54 -2.48 3.86 18.34
CA PHE A 54 -3.56 3.45 17.45
C PHE A 54 -3.68 4.49 16.32
N TYR A 55 -3.93 4.06 15.09
CA TYR A 55 -4.01 4.99 13.96
C TYR A 55 -5.22 4.75 13.08
N ARG A 56 -5.67 5.83 12.44
CA ARG A 56 -6.69 5.83 11.39
C ARG A 56 -6.18 6.57 10.17
N ILE A 57 -6.70 6.20 9.01
CA ILE A 57 -6.31 6.77 7.73
C ILE A 57 -7.54 7.30 7.02
N PHE A 58 -7.47 8.55 6.55
CA PHE A 58 -8.52 9.17 5.74
C PHE A 58 -7.93 9.62 4.40
N ASN A 59 -8.62 9.30 3.33
CA ASN A 59 -8.31 9.87 2.01
C ASN A 59 -8.64 11.36 1.96
N SER A 60 -8.09 12.04 0.97
CA SER A 60 -8.38 13.47 0.72
C SER A 60 -9.87 13.77 0.42
N ASP A 61 -10.67 12.78 0.03
CA ASP A 61 -12.12 12.92 -0.14
C ASP A 61 -12.92 12.79 1.17
N GLY A 62 -12.24 12.52 2.29
CA GLY A 62 -12.82 12.34 3.62
C GLY A 62 -13.26 10.91 3.93
N SER A 63 -13.09 9.97 3.04
CA SER A 63 -13.37 8.55 3.30
C SER A 63 -12.30 7.91 4.18
N GLU A 64 -12.71 7.11 5.19
CA GLU A 64 -11.77 6.31 5.98
C GLU A 64 -11.35 5.07 5.19
N VAL A 65 -10.07 4.70 5.27
CA VAL A 65 -9.50 3.52 4.62
C VAL A 65 -8.73 2.66 5.61
N GLU A 66 -8.70 1.37 5.34
CA GLU A 66 -8.21 0.35 6.29
C GLU A 66 -6.69 0.29 6.39
N GLN A 67 -5.98 0.41 5.27
CA GLN A 67 -4.53 0.23 5.22
C GLN A 67 -3.84 1.13 4.20
N CYS A 68 -2.65 1.63 4.58
CA CYS A 68 -1.71 2.29 3.68
C CYS A 68 -0.28 2.02 4.15
N GLY A 69 0.42 1.11 3.49
CA GLY A 69 1.80 0.75 3.84
C GLY A 69 2.77 1.93 3.83
N ASN A 70 2.56 2.93 2.95
CA ASN A 70 3.34 4.17 2.92
C ASN A 70 3.07 5.01 4.17
N GLY A 71 1.79 5.12 4.58
CA GLY A 71 1.37 5.86 5.77
C GLY A 71 1.92 5.24 7.06
N VAL A 72 1.86 3.92 7.19
CA VAL A 72 2.40 3.19 8.35
C VAL A 72 3.89 3.48 8.54
N ARG A 73 4.68 3.55 7.45
CA ARG A 73 6.10 3.92 7.55
C ARG A 73 6.28 5.35 8.06
N CYS A 74 5.46 6.29 7.60
CA CYS A 74 5.50 7.67 8.10
C CYS A 74 5.13 7.75 9.58
N ILE A 75 4.13 6.99 10.04
CA ILE A 75 3.76 6.91 11.46
C ILE A 75 4.94 6.40 12.30
N ALA A 76 5.55 5.28 11.92
CA ALA A 76 6.68 4.73 12.64
C ALA A 76 7.85 5.71 12.75
N ARG A 77 8.15 6.40 11.64
CA ARG A 77 9.18 7.45 11.63
C ARG A 77 8.81 8.67 12.47
N TYR A 78 7.53 9.03 12.53
CA TYR A 78 7.03 10.13 13.36
C TYR A 78 7.16 9.80 14.86
N LEU A 79 6.94 8.54 15.24
CA LEU A 79 7.04 8.06 16.62
C LEU A 79 8.49 7.70 17.04
N GLU A 80 9.45 7.81 16.15
CA GLU A 80 10.86 7.60 16.48
C GLU A 80 11.29 8.55 17.59
N GLY A 81 11.85 8.02 18.67
CA GLY A 81 12.22 8.77 19.87
C GLY A 81 11.14 8.78 20.97
N ASP A 82 9.89 8.45 20.65
CA ASP A 82 8.84 8.27 21.66
C ASP A 82 8.73 6.82 22.16
N VAL A 83 9.34 5.89 21.42
CA VAL A 83 9.33 4.44 21.71
C VAL A 83 10.76 3.95 21.91
N GLU A 84 10.96 3.13 22.95
CA GLU A 84 12.26 2.48 23.16
C GLU A 84 12.50 1.38 22.12
N GLY A 85 13.71 1.37 21.55
CA GLY A 85 14.12 0.37 20.55
C GLY A 85 13.75 0.73 19.12
N THR A 86 13.92 -0.23 18.23
CA THR A 86 13.70 -0.06 16.77
C THR A 86 12.46 -0.78 16.24
N THR A 87 11.79 -1.56 17.07
CA THR A 87 10.59 -2.33 16.71
C THR A 87 9.40 -1.81 17.51
N MET A 88 8.28 -1.60 16.83
CA MET A 88 7.02 -1.21 17.47
C MET A 88 5.83 -1.90 16.81
N THR A 89 4.75 -2.03 17.55
CA THR A 89 3.46 -2.51 17.04
C THR A 89 2.48 -1.35 17.05
N LEU A 90 1.85 -1.11 15.90
CA LEU A 90 0.81 -0.09 15.71
C LEU A 90 -0.54 -0.78 15.57
N GLY A 91 -1.56 -0.24 16.25
CA GLY A 91 -2.95 -0.72 16.12
C GLY A 91 -3.72 0.07 15.07
N SER A 92 -4.66 -0.57 14.40
CA SER A 92 -5.60 0.04 13.47
C SER A 92 -6.98 -0.64 13.56
N PRO A 93 -8.03 -0.11 12.91
CA PRO A 93 -9.35 -0.76 12.90
C PRO A 93 -9.35 -2.20 12.36
N VAL A 94 -8.38 -2.55 11.52
CA VAL A 94 -8.28 -3.89 10.89
C VAL A 94 -7.24 -4.80 11.57
N GLY A 95 -6.60 -4.33 12.63
CA GLY A 95 -5.64 -5.13 13.39
C GLY A 95 -4.33 -4.42 13.69
N ALA A 96 -3.38 -5.19 14.20
CA ALA A 96 -2.06 -4.69 14.57
C ALA A 96 -1.03 -4.97 13.47
N VAL A 97 -0.10 -4.03 13.29
CA VAL A 97 0.99 -4.15 12.32
C VAL A 97 2.34 -3.94 13.01
N GLU A 98 3.27 -4.87 12.77
CA GLU A 98 4.65 -4.75 13.24
C GLU A 98 5.47 -3.90 12.27
N VAL A 99 6.21 -2.95 12.81
CA VAL A 99 7.11 -2.09 12.06
C VAL A 99 8.48 -2.03 12.71
N ARG A 100 9.53 -1.83 11.90
CA ARG A 100 10.91 -1.71 12.38
C ARG A 100 11.57 -0.50 11.74
N LEU A 101 12.18 0.32 12.57
CA LEU A 101 13.03 1.42 12.12
C LEU A 101 14.40 0.85 11.72
N LEU A 102 14.84 1.20 10.52
CA LEU A 102 16.15 0.81 10.00
C LEU A 102 17.10 2.01 10.01
N SER A 103 18.40 1.73 9.93
CA SER A 103 19.41 2.77 9.75
C SER A 103 19.19 3.51 8.42
N GLY A 104 19.55 4.80 8.38
CA GLY A 104 19.41 5.60 7.17
C GLY A 104 17.99 6.16 6.92
N GLY A 105 17.07 6.04 7.88
CA GLY A 105 15.74 6.64 7.77
C GLY A 105 14.72 5.78 7.03
N GLU A 106 15.06 4.54 6.74
CA GLU A 106 14.12 3.56 6.20
C GLU A 106 13.28 2.93 7.30
N VAL A 107 12.10 2.48 6.92
CA VAL A 107 11.18 1.74 7.79
C VAL A 107 10.72 0.50 7.07
N THR A 108 10.71 -0.63 7.76
CA THR A 108 10.13 -1.87 7.25
C THR A 108 8.84 -2.22 7.98
N VAL A 109 7.85 -2.70 7.22
CA VAL A 109 6.49 -3.00 7.68
C VAL A 109 6.20 -4.46 7.38
N ASN A 110 5.66 -5.18 8.36
CA ASN A 110 5.12 -6.52 8.18
C ASN A 110 3.74 -6.42 7.52
N LEU A 111 3.59 -6.92 6.30
CA LEU A 111 2.32 -6.92 5.56
C LEU A 111 1.57 -8.27 5.68
N GLY A 112 2.06 -9.19 6.52
CA GLY A 112 1.49 -10.51 6.64
C GLY A 112 1.88 -11.44 5.49
N GLU A 113 1.24 -12.59 5.43
CA GLU A 113 1.45 -13.58 4.38
C GLU A 113 0.53 -13.27 3.17
N PRO A 114 1.04 -13.35 1.92
CA PRO A 114 0.21 -13.25 0.73
C PRO A 114 -0.83 -14.37 0.66
N LEU A 115 -2.09 -14.04 0.38
CA LEU A 115 -3.19 -15.00 0.25
C LEU A 115 -3.62 -15.11 -1.20
N TYR A 116 -3.69 -16.34 -1.72
CA TYR A 116 -4.01 -16.61 -3.13
C TYR A 116 -5.42 -17.16 -3.34
N ALA A 117 -6.05 -17.61 -2.26
CA ALA A 117 -7.42 -18.15 -2.33
C ALA A 117 -8.40 -17.11 -2.88
N PRO A 118 -9.24 -17.45 -3.88
CA PRO A 118 -10.18 -16.51 -4.51
C PRO A 118 -11.10 -15.79 -3.52
N GLU A 119 -11.47 -16.44 -2.42
CA GLU A 119 -12.31 -15.90 -1.36
C GLU A 119 -11.63 -14.72 -0.62
N ALA A 120 -10.30 -14.73 -0.54
CA ALA A 120 -9.51 -13.65 0.06
C ALA A 120 -9.33 -12.43 -0.87
N LEU A 121 -9.76 -12.57 -2.13
CA LEU A 121 -9.59 -11.61 -3.21
C LEU A 121 -10.89 -10.97 -3.68
N PRO A 122 -12.08 -11.26 -3.13
CA PRO A 122 -13.41 -11.25 -3.74
C PRO A 122 -13.37 -11.42 -5.28
N PHE A 123 -12.77 -12.56 -5.72
CA PHE A 123 -12.56 -12.86 -7.13
C PHE A 123 -13.46 -14.04 -7.56
N GLN A 124 -14.37 -13.76 -8.50
CA GLN A 124 -15.37 -14.75 -8.97
C GLN A 124 -14.75 -15.71 -9.99
N VAL A 125 -14.06 -16.73 -9.48
CA VAL A 125 -13.51 -17.86 -10.25
C VAL A 125 -13.83 -19.17 -9.56
N ASN A 126 -13.82 -20.26 -10.33
CA ASN A 126 -14.15 -21.58 -9.80
C ASN A 126 -12.96 -22.30 -9.14
N THR A 127 -11.73 -21.88 -9.44
CA THR A 127 -10.51 -22.59 -9.02
C THR A 127 -9.36 -21.61 -8.82
N GLU A 128 -8.58 -21.81 -7.77
CA GLU A 128 -7.30 -21.14 -7.58
C GLU A 128 -6.33 -21.54 -8.69
N SER A 129 -5.58 -20.56 -9.21
CA SER A 129 -4.58 -20.75 -10.25
C SER A 129 -3.45 -19.73 -10.10
N ASP A 130 -2.23 -20.14 -10.46
CA ASP A 130 -1.09 -19.23 -10.52
C ASP A 130 -1.26 -18.14 -11.58
N ARG A 131 -2.05 -18.44 -12.63
CA ARG A 131 -2.31 -17.56 -13.77
C ARG A 131 -3.78 -17.63 -14.16
N TYR A 132 -4.36 -16.47 -14.32
CA TYR A 132 -5.74 -16.29 -14.80
C TYR A 132 -5.73 -15.63 -16.16
N LEU A 133 -6.78 -15.89 -16.95
CA LEU A 133 -7.00 -15.29 -18.25
C LEU A 133 -8.37 -14.63 -18.28
N LEU A 134 -8.42 -13.35 -18.62
CA LEU A 134 -9.66 -12.63 -18.90
C LEU A 134 -9.60 -12.00 -20.28
N GLU A 135 -10.77 -11.83 -20.89
CA GLU A 135 -10.91 -11.10 -22.14
C GLU A 135 -11.27 -9.64 -21.82
N LEU A 136 -10.32 -8.73 -22.10
CA LEU A 136 -10.46 -7.29 -21.87
C LEU A 136 -10.34 -6.57 -23.21
N ASN A 137 -11.38 -5.82 -23.61
CA ASN A 137 -11.36 -5.05 -24.87
C ASN A 137 -11.01 -5.90 -26.11
N ASN A 138 -11.49 -7.15 -26.20
CA ASN A 138 -11.19 -8.16 -27.23
C ASN A 138 -9.70 -8.66 -27.24
N GLU A 139 -8.97 -8.43 -26.17
CA GLU A 139 -7.64 -8.98 -25.96
C GLU A 139 -7.63 -9.94 -24.76
N ARG A 140 -6.89 -11.04 -24.89
CA ARG A 140 -6.66 -11.96 -23.76
C ARG A 140 -5.53 -11.44 -22.90
N VAL A 141 -5.84 -11.16 -21.64
CA VAL A 141 -4.89 -10.66 -20.65
C VAL A 141 -4.65 -11.73 -19.60
N GLU A 142 -3.38 -12.14 -19.48
CA GLU A 142 -2.92 -13.04 -18.43
C GLU A 142 -2.45 -12.23 -17.22
N PHE A 143 -2.83 -12.66 -16.02
CA PHE A 143 -2.44 -12.02 -14.76
C PHE A 143 -2.38 -13.03 -13.61
N GLY A 144 -1.65 -12.70 -12.55
CA GLY A 144 -1.74 -13.37 -11.25
C GLY A 144 -2.58 -12.55 -10.29
N ALA A 145 -3.24 -13.23 -9.35
CA ALA A 145 -4.08 -12.57 -8.35
C ALA A 145 -3.61 -12.94 -6.93
N VAL A 146 -3.54 -11.96 -6.04
CA VAL A 146 -3.10 -12.11 -4.65
C VAL A 146 -3.72 -11.05 -3.76
N SER A 147 -4.06 -11.41 -2.52
CA SER A 147 -4.44 -10.48 -1.47
C SER A 147 -3.25 -10.16 -0.58
N MET A 148 -3.02 -8.87 -0.34
CA MET A 148 -2.10 -8.31 0.65
C MET A 148 -2.87 -7.58 1.78
N GLY A 149 -4.05 -8.13 2.17
CA GLY A 149 -5.06 -7.44 2.95
C GLY A 149 -6.04 -6.64 2.09
N ASN A 150 -5.72 -6.46 0.81
CA ASN A 150 -6.56 -5.92 -0.25
C ASN A 150 -6.25 -6.63 -1.58
N PRO A 151 -7.20 -6.69 -2.52
CA PRO A 151 -7.04 -7.48 -3.74
C PRO A 151 -6.11 -6.82 -4.76
N HIS A 152 -5.24 -7.63 -5.36
CA HIS A 152 -4.31 -7.24 -6.42
C HIS A 152 -4.34 -8.21 -7.60
N ALA A 153 -4.34 -7.68 -8.81
CA ALA A 153 -4.07 -8.39 -10.06
C ALA A 153 -2.76 -7.87 -10.65
N VAL A 154 -1.83 -8.76 -11.01
CA VAL A 154 -0.50 -8.41 -11.52
C VAL A 154 -0.34 -8.93 -12.93
N ILE A 155 -0.11 -8.03 -13.88
CA ILE A 155 0.17 -8.30 -15.29
C ILE A 155 1.67 -8.18 -15.52
N GLN A 156 2.31 -9.22 -16.07
CA GLN A 156 3.69 -9.11 -16.53
C GLN A 156 3.75 -8.40 -17.87
N VAL A 157 4.62 -7.40 -17.99
CA VAL A 157 4.82 -6.63 -19.22
C VAL A 157 6.28 -6.58 -19.61
N ASN A 158 6.56 -6.38 -20.91
CA ASN A 158 7.92 -6.23 -21.40
C ASN A 158 8.54 -4.87 -21.02
N SER A 159 7.71 -3.83 -20.93
CA SER A 159 8.12 -2.48 -20.52
C SER A 159 6.94 -1.73 -19.91
N VAL A 160 7.13 -1.15 -18.73
CA VAL A 160 6.10 -0.32 -18.05
C VAL A 160 5.86 1.00 -18.78
N GLU A 161 6.83 1.49 -19.56
CA GLU A 161 6.69 2.73 -20.35
C GLU A 161 5.69 2.56 -21.50
N THR A 162 5.72 1.40 -22.17
CA THR A 162 4.88 1.14 -23.35
C THR A 162 3.62 0.34 -23.02
N ALA A 163 3.51 -0.19 -21.82
CA ALA A 163 2.34 -0.93 -21.36
C ALA A 163 1.07 -0.06 -21.43
N PRO A 164 -0.07 -0.61 -21.90
CA PRO A 164 -1.32 0.13 -22.03
C PRO A 164 -2.04 0.30 -20.69
N VAL A 165 -1.35 0.87 -19.70
CA VAL A 165 -1.78 1.00 -18.29
C VAL A 165 -3.10 1.77 -18.19
N GLY A 166 -3.23 2.88 -18.93
CA GLY A 166 -4.45 3.70 -18.92
C GLY A 166 -5.67 3.04 -19.59
N ILE A 167 -5.49 1.93 -20.30
CA ILE A 167 -6.56 1.18 -20.97
C ILE A 167 -6.88 -0.12 -20.20
N LEU A 168 -5.88 -0.97 -20.01
CA LEU A 168 -6.08 -2.27 -19.34
C LEU A 168 -6.26 -2.15 -17.83
N GLY A 169 -5.61 -1.16 -17.20
CA GLY A 169 -5.73 -0.96 -15.76
C GLY A 169 -7.18 -0.71 -15.31
N PRO A 170 -7.86 0.33 -15.82
CA PRO A 170 -9.27 0.57 -15.50
C PRO A 170 -10.19 -0.58 -15.92
N ALA A 171 -9.93 -1.23 -17.08
CA ALA A 171 -10.75 -2.33 -17.56
C ALA A 171 -10.68 -3.57 -16.66
N LEU A 172 -9.49 -3.93 -16.17
CA LEU A 172 -9.32 -5.05 -15.25
C LEU A 172 -9.79 -4.68 -13.84
N ARG A 173 -9.51 -3.44 -13.38
CA ARG A 173 -9.91 -2.95 -12.06
C ARG A 173 -11.39 -3.15 -11.81
N SER A 174 -12.24 -2.75 -12.75
CA SER A 174 -13.71 -2.80 -12.65
C SER A 174 -14.32 -3.97 -13.42
N HIS A 175 -13.55 -5.02 -13.70
CA HIS A 175 -14.07 -6.20 -14.37
C HIS A 175 -15.09 -6.92 -13.48
N PRO A 176 -16.22 -7.44 -14.02
CA PRO A 176 -17.27 -8.11 -13.25
C PRO A 176 -16.78 -9.28 -12.38
N SER A 177 -15.68 -9.94 -12.75
CA SER A 177 -15.06 -10.98 -11.90
C SER A 177 -14.48 -10.45 -10.59
N PHE A 178 -14.31 -9.13 -10.44
CA PHE A 178 -13.90 -8.46 -9.21
C PHE A 178 -15.00 -7.51 -8.73
N PRO A 179 -16.04 -8.01 -8.04
CA PRO A 179 -17.22 -7.22 -7.67
C PRO A 179 -16.90 -6.04 -6.72
N GLU A 180 -15.78 -6.12 -6.00
CA GLU A 180 -15.30 -5.06 -5.10
C GLU A 180 -14.14 -4.26 -5.70
N GLU A 181 -13.93 -4.35 -7.02
CA GLU A 181 -12.75 -3.85 -7.73
C GLU A 181 -11.42 -4.46 -7.25
N VAL A 182 -10.37 -4.26 -8.02
CA VAL A 182 -9.02 -4.80 -7.76
C VAL A 182 -7.96 -3.75 -8.08
N ASN A 183 -6.84 -3.74 -7.32
CA ASN A 183 -5.66 -2.98 -7.69
C ASN A 183 -4.92 -3.69 -8.82
N VAL A 184 -4.51 -2.98 -9.87
CA VAL A 184 -3.87 -3.60 -11.05
C VAL A 184 -2.43 -3.14 -11.17
N GLY A 185 -1.49 -4.09 -11.01
CA GLY A 185 -0.06 -3.87 -11.16
C GLY A 185 0.45 -4.30 -12.55
N PHE A 186 1.25 -3.46 -13.20
CA PHE A 186 1.98 -3.76 -14.42
C PHE A 186 3.44 -3.93 -14.09
N MET A 187 3.92 -5.18 -14.08
CA MET A 187 5.25 -5.57 -13.61
C MET A 187 6.19 -5.87 -14.78
N GLU A 188 7.26 -5.10 -14.88
CA GLU A 188 8.41 -5.36 -15.77
C GLU A 188 9.52 -6.00 -14.94
N VAL A 189 9.87 -7.23 -15.23
CA VAL A 189 10.96 -7.95 -14.58
C VAL A 189 12.29 -7.55 -15.25
N ARG A 190 13.20 -6.97 -14.49
CA ARG A 190 14.55 -6.59 -14.97
C ARG A 190 15.55 -7.72 -14.73
N ASP A 191 15.48 -8.32 -13.56
CA ASP A 191 16.23 -9.52 -13.14
C ASP A 191 15.53 -10.14 -11.92
N SER A 192 16.11 -11.18 -11.31
CA SER A 192 15.53 -11.87 -10.16
C SER A 192 15.45 -11.04 -8.88
N ALA A 193 16.15 -9.90 -8.82
CA ALA A 193 16.19 -9.02 -7.65
C ALA A 193 15.62 -7.62 -7.94
N LYS A 194 15.13 -7.36 -9.16
CA LYS A 194 14.69 -6.02 -9.55
C LYS A 194 13.52 -6.03 -10.51
N VAL A 195 12.49 -5.26 -10.17
CA VAL A 195 11.32 -5.03 -11.03
C VAL A 195 11.01 -3.54 -11.13
N ARG A 196 10.34 -3.15 -12.21
CA ARG A 196 9.68 -1.86 -12.36
C ARG A 196 8.18 -2.08 -12.33
N LEU A 197 7.45 -1.17 -11.69
CA LEU A 197 6.04 -1.34 -11.45
C LEU A 197 5.26 -0.04 -11.65
N ARG A 198 4.13 -0.14 -12.33
CA ARG A 198 3.08 0.88 -12.33
C ARG A 198 1.80 0.27 -11.79
N VAL A 199 1.04 1.03 -11.00
CA VAL A 199 -0.17 0.53 -10.34
C VAL A 199 -1.35 1.45 -10.60
N VAL A 200 -2.49 0.85 -10.99
CA VAL A 200 -3.80 1.49 -11.02
C VAL A 200 -4.56 1.02 -9.79
N GLU A 201 -4.74 1.92 -8.83
CA GLU A 201 -5.36 1.59 -7.55
C GLU A 201 -6.89 1.68 -7.59
N ARG A 202 -7.52 0.86 -6.77
CA ARG A 202 -8.97 0.83 -6.54
C ARG A 202 -9.43 2.20 -6.01
N GLY A 203 -10.48 2.77 -6.62
CA GLY A 203 -11.05 4.06 -6.23
C GLY A 203 -10.24 5.31 -6.58
N VAL A 204 -8.93 5.18 -6.89
CA VAL A 204 -8.03 6.33 -7.09
C VAL A 204 -7.54 6.47 -8.53
N GLY A 205 -7.22 5.36 -9.20
CA GLY A 205 -6.59 5.35 -10.51
C GLY A 205 -5.07 5.13 -10.44
N GLU A 206 -4.32 5.58 -11.44
CA GLU A 206 -2.86 5.40 -11.43
C GLU A 206 -2.20 6.29 -10.38
N THR A 207 -1.41 5.67 -9.49
CA THR A 207 -0.70 6.35 -8.40
C THR A 207 0.81 6.26 -8.56
N ARG A 208 1.53 7.12 -7.83
CA ARG A 208 2.99 7.18 -7.89
C ARG A 208 3.67 6.04 -7.13
N ALA A 209 3.03 5.53 -6.06
CA ALA A 209 3.57 4.45 -5.24
C ALA A 209 2.46 3.74 -4.46
N CYS A 210 2.37 2.44 -4.66
CA CYS A 210 1.49 1.54 -3.92
C CYS A 210 2.32 0.46 -3.21
N GLY A 211 2.34 0.49 -1.87
CA GLY A 211 3.13 -0.44 -1.07
C GLY A 211 2.64 -1.88 -1.18
N THR A 212 1.33 -2.11 -1.05
CA THR A 212 0.71 -3.43 -1.22
C THR A 212 0.79 -3.91 -2.67
N GLY A 213 0.75 -2.99 -3.66
CA GLY A 213 0.99 -3.32 -5.06
C GLY A 213 2.42 -3.80 -5.32
N ALA A 214 3.43 -3.20 -4.68
CA ALA A 214 4.81 -3.66 -4.74
C ALA A 214 4.96 -5.06 -4.12
N ALA A 215 4.34 -5.29 -2.95
CA ALA A 215 4.29 -6.59 -2.30
C ALA A 215 3.62 -7.66 -3.18
N ALA A 216 2.47 -7.34 -3.76
CA ALA A 216 1.72 -8.22 -4.67
C ALA A 216 2.54 -8.59 -5.91
N ALA A 217 3.22 -7.61 -6.53
CA ALA A 217 4.08 -7.86 -7.69
C ALA A 217 5.21 -8.84 -7.36
N VAL A 218 5.85 -8.71 -6.19
CA VAL A 218 6.90 -9.64 -5.77
C VAL A 218 6.32 -11.01 -5.41
N ALA A 219 5.19 -11.08 -4.71
CA ALA A 219 4.52 -12.33 -4.38
C ALA A 219 4.17 -13.13 -5.65
N ILE A 220 3.56 -12.48 -6.66
CA ILE A 220 3.23 -13.11 -7.95
C ILE A 220 4.50 -13.44 -8.75
N GLY A 221 5.48 -12.56 -8.80
CA GLY A 221 6.73 -12.83 -9.51
C GLY A 221 7.51 -14.02 -8.93
N ARG A 222 7.44 -14.23 -7.62
CA ARG A 222 8.00 -15.43 -6.96
C ARG A 222 7.18 -16.68 -7.25
N LEU A 223 5.86 -16.59 -7.19
CA LEU A 223 4.96 -17.69 -7.55
C LEU A 223 5.27 -18.18 -8.98
N TRP A 224 5.57 -17.27 -9.89
CA TRP A 224 5.96 -17.59 -11.27
C TRP A 224 7.42 -18.02 -11.45
N GLY A 225 8.23 -18.06 -10.39
CA GLY A 225 9.65 -18.43 -10.44
C GLY A 225 10.55 -17.38 -11.10
N LEU A 226 10.10 -16.14 -11.21
CA LEU A 226 10.83 -15.05 -11.86
C LEU A 226 11.70 -14.26 -10.88
N LEU A 227 11.33 -14.23 -9.60
CA LEU A 227 11.94 -13.37 -8.59
C LEU A 227 12.50 -14.16 -7.41
N GLY A 228 13.52 -13.60 -6.76
CA GLY A 228 14.14 -14.11 -5.54
C GLY A 228 13.46 -13.60 -4.25
N ASP A 229 14.12 -13.86 -3.11
CA ASP A 229 13.56 -13.58 -1.78
C ASP A 229 13.58 -12.09 -1.41
N CYS A 230 14.45 -11.31 -2.03
CA CYS A 230 14.63 -9.89 -1.78
C CYS A 230 14.65 -9.13 -3.09
N VAL A 231 13.67 -8.26 -3.31
CA VAL A 231 13.44 -7.62 -4.60
C VAL A 231 13.28 -6.12 -4.42
N GLN A 232 14.02 -5.37 -5.21
CA GLN A 232 13.85 -3.93 -5.38
C GLN A 232 12.72 -3.65 -6.36
N VAL A 233 11.74 -2.86 -5.95
CA VAL A 233 10.60 -2.45 -6.76
C VAL A 233 10.71 -0.96 -7.06
N GLU A 234 10.98 -0.62 -8.32
CA GLU A 234 11.01 0.75 -8.81
C GLU A 234 9.61 1.19 -9.24
N LEU A 235 9.08 2.20 -8.56
CA LEU A 235 7.82 2.87 -8.88
C LEU A 235 8.09 4.30 -9.36
N THR A 236 7.11 4.98 -9.93
CA THR A 236 7.27 6.37 -10.39
C THR A 236 7.54 7.36 -9.26
N GLY A 237 7.13 7.04 -8.04
CA GLY A 237 7.33 7.88 -6.85
C GLY A 237 8.58 7.56 -6.04
N GLY A 238 9.26 6.45 -6.31
CA GLY A 238 10.45 6.03 -5.58
C GLY A 238 10.66 4.52 -5.61
N THR A 239 11.64 4.07 -4.83
CA THR A 239 12.02 2.66 -4.76
C THR A 239 11.62 2.08 -3.40
N LEU A 240 11.06 0.88 -3.43
CA LEU A 240 10.74 0.07 -2.26
C LEU A 240 11.53 -1.24 -2.32
N GLN A 241 11.77 -1.85 -1.17
CA GLN A 241 12.34 -3.18 -1.09
C GLN A 241 11.30 -4.13 -0.49
N VAL A 242 11.12 -5.27 -1.13
CA VAL A 242 10.22 -6.32 -0.65
C VAL A 242 11.05 -7.55 -0.34
N GLN A 243 10.88 -8.09 0.86
CA GLN A 243 11.49 -9.33 1.30
C GLN A 243 10.40 -10.34 1.68
N TRP A 244 10.46 -11.52 1.05
CA TRP A 244 9.55 -12.62 1.36
C TRP A 244 10.23 -13.96 1.16
N LEU A 245 10.27 -14.79 2.21
CA LEU A 245 10.93 -16.10 2.20
C LEU A 245 10.06 -17.22 1.60
N GLY A 246 8.83 -16.90 1.19
CA GLY A 246 7.89 -17.86 0.63
C GLY A 246 6.76 -18.24 1.60
N PRO A 247 5.91 -19.21 1.21
CA PRO A 247 4.77 -19.64 2.01
C PRO A 247 5.13 -19.96 3.46
N GLY A 248 4.25 -19.62 4.40
CA GLY A 248 4.47 -19.76 5.85
C GLY A 248 5.28 -18.61 6.47
N HIS A 249 5.67 -17.60 5.68
CA HIS A 249 6.42 -16.43 6.17
C HIS A 249 5.71 -15.13 5.82
N SER A 250 5.77 -14.17 6.73
CA SER A 250 5.31 -12.80 6.45
C SER A 250 6.16 -12.13 5.38
N LEU A 251 5.52 -11.34 4.54
CA LEU A 251 6.16 -10.44 3.58
C LEU A 251 6.46 -9.10 4.26
N TRP A 252 7.68 -8.63 4.08
CA TRP A 252 8.17 -7.37 4.63
C TRP A 252 8.40 -6.35 3.53
N LEU A 253 7.89 -5.13 3.75
CA LEU A 253 8.05 -3.99 2.84
C LEU A 253 8.90 -2.92 3.49
N SER A 254 10.05 -2.59 2.90
CA SER A 254 10.93 -1.51 3.34
C SER A 254 10.91 -0.34 2.38
N GLY A 255 11.04 0.86 2.92
CA GLY A 255 11.16 2.06 2.12
C GLY A 255 11.32 3.32 2.95
N PRO A 256 11.57 4.47 2.29
CA PRO A 256 11.78 5.73 2.95
C PRO A 256 10.51 6.27 3.61
N ALA A 257 10.71 7.01 4.70
CA ALA A 257 9.71 7.85 5.32
C ALA A 257 10.36 9.17 5.70
N THR A 258 9.95 10.27 5.07
CA THR A 258 10.59 11.56 5.20
C THR A 258 9.67 12.57 5.87
N LYS A 259 10.15 13.19 6.95
CA LYS A 259 9.51 14.35 7.54
C LYS A 259 9.88 15.59 6.73
N VAL A 260 8.87 16.34 6.25
CA VAL A 260 9.08 17.53 5.41
C VAL A 260 9.03 18.79 6.27
N PHE A 261 7.98 18.94 7.07
CA PHE A 261 7.81 20.07 8.00
C PHE A 261 6.90 19.65 9.16
N GLU A 262 6.85 20.51 10.17
CA GLU A 262 5.89 20.46 11.28
C GLU A 262 5.12 21.75 11.33
N GLY A 263 3.87 21.67 11.82
CA GLY A 263 2.99 22.83 11.99
C GLY A 263 1.96 22.60 13.07
N ARG A 264 1.07 23.57 13.23
CA ARG A 264 -0.12 23.48 14.08
C ARG A 264 -1.33 23.82 13.24
N ILE A 265 -2.44 23.13 13.48
CA ILE A 265 -3.74 23.41 12.90
C ILE A 265 -4.72 23.64 14.04
N GLU A 266 -5.60 24.60 13.89
CA GLU A 266 -6.70 24.83 14.82
C GLU A 266 -7.85 23.88 14.47
N LEU A 267 -8.44 23.22 15.49
CA LEU A 267 -9.54 22.27 15.35
C LEU A 267 -10.89 22.97 15.48
#